data_59b9b23b4c809d4d78234726a4e9b0e0
#
_entry.id   59b9b23b4c809d4d78234726a4e9b0e0
#
_cell.length_a   1.000
_cell.length_b   1.000
_cell.length_c   1.000
_cell.angle_alpha   90.00
_cell.angle_beta   90.00
_cell.angle_gamma   90.00
#
_symmetry.space_group_name_H-M   'P 1'
#
loop_
_entity.id
_entity.type
_entity.pdbx_description
1 polymer ?
#
loop_
_entity_poly.entity_id
_entity_poly.type
_entity_poly.pdbx_seq_one_letter_code
_entity_poly.pdbx_strand_id
1 'polypeptide(L)'
;MKTKYYKAKTLRLLSILLFSISVSSEFIHAEIYKISPGDNSQEELQELLILAKPGDTILLREGTYAFTDGLSLNQSHVTILGQGMDKTILDFSSQKSGAQGLLVSSDEVILKDFSIINAVGDGIKVVNANGIYFINIRTEWTNGPNTNNGAYGLYPVQSKNVFIQGCVAIGASDAGIYVGQSENIIVRNNIAKFNVAGIEIENSYYADVYNNKVSDNTGGILVFDLPDLPQQQGQNIRVFNNISNYNNTDNFAPAGNIVSNVPRGTGVLILGSKNVEIFENEIGDNETINLAIVSYFEETDDPHYYPHPRSITINNNAFSNSGSNPDIKSNEMAKILNELADGDMPDIFWDGILPLSQIIFGQPKNESIIVRDNDNASFLKIDPIKFLLPFLDAAIRDHNNSDDERHPLGSVLIDVPWERID
;
A
#
# COMPACT_ATOMS: atom_id res chain seq x y z
N MET A 1 -90.84 17.11 40.42
CA MET A 1 -90.49 16.44 39.18
C MET A 1 -89.47 17.18 38.42
N LYS A 2 -88.21 16.95 38.57
CA LYS A 2 -87.07 17.20 37.73
C LYS A 2 -85.82 17.09 38.61
N THR A 3 -85.21 15.91 38.58
CA THR A 3 -83.98 15.57 39.24
C THR A 3 -82.83 16.17 38.44
N LYS A 4 -82.03 17.01 39.08
CA LYS A 4 -80.75 17.52 38.53
C LYS A 4 -79.66 16.62 38.99
N TYR A 5 -78.99 15.98 38.01
CA TYR A 5 -77.73 15.26 38.21
C TYR A 5 -76.52 16.26 38.27
N TYR A 6 -75.81 16.27 39.37
CA TYR A 6 -74.49 16.92 39.47
C TYR A 6 -73.46 15.90 39.09
N LYS A 7 -72.72 16.21 38.02
CA LYS A 7 -71.43 15.50 37.67
C LYS A 7 -70.30 16.04 38.47
N ALA A 8 -69.75 15.25 39.37
CA ALA A 8 -68.45 15.55 40.02
C ALA A 8 -67.32 15.31 39.02
N LYS A 9 -66.52 16.34 38.70
CA LYS A 9 -65.26 16.22 37.95
C LYS A 9 -64.20 15.81 38.92
N THR A 10 -63.71 14.59 38.85
CA THR A 10 -62.55 14.10 39.51
C THR A 10 -61.28 14.59 38.74
N LEU A 11 -60.58 15.52 39.28
CA LEU A 11 -59.29 15.99 38.76
C LEU A 11 -58.24 14.94 39.11
N ARG A 12 -57.79 14.15 38.10
CA ARG A 12 -56.63 13.29 38.25
C ARG A 12 -55.38 14.15 38.00
N LEU A 13 -54.62 14.44 39.04
CA LEU A 13 -53.24 14.94 38.96
C LEU A 13 -52.39 13.79 38.38
N LEU A 14 -51.93 13.96 37.17
CA LEU A 14 -50.92 13.10 36.56
C LEU A 14 -49.57 13.64 36.99
N SER A 15 -48.94 13.02 37.99
CA SER A 15 -47.56 13.30 38.38
C SER A 15 -46.68 12.72 37.29
N ILE A 16 -46.16 13.58 36.43
CA ILE A 16 -45.11 13.20 35.49
C ILE A 16 -43.80 13.16 36.32
N LEU A 17 -43.37 11.97 36.67
CA LEU A 17 -42.05 11.71 37.22
C LEU A 17 -41.07 11.87 36.06
N LEU A 18 -40.47 13.03 35.92
CA LEU A 18 -39.27 13.25 35.09
C LEU A 18 -38.11 12.51 35.74
N PHE A 19 -37.90 11.27 35.25
CA PHE A 19 -36.61 10.60 35.45
C PHE A 19 -35.59 11.33 34.56
N SER A 20 -34.90 12.31 35.10
CA SER A 20 -33.68 12.86 34.52
C SER A 20 -32.65 11.75 34.57
N ILE A 21 -32.51 11.00 33.48
CA ILE A 21 -31.35 10.22 33.21
C ILE A 21 -30.23 11.24 32.99
N SER A 22 -29.52 11.55 34.05
CA SER A 22 -28.19 12.16 33.92
C SER A 22 -27.32 11.11 33.23
N VAL A 23 -27.25 11.19 31.91
CA VAL A 23 -26.11 10.62 31.17
C VAL A 23 -24.95 11.49 31.65
N SER A 24 -24.25 11.03 32.69
CA SER A 24 -22.91 11.49 32.96
C SER A 24 -22.11 11.09 31.72
N SER A 25 -21.92 12.03 30.79
CA SER A 25 -20.82 11.96 29.87
C SER A 25 -19.60 11.96 30.79
N GLU A 26 -19.09 10.78 31.13
CA GLU A 26 -17.70 10.69 31.59
C GLU A 26 -16.91 11.33 30.48
N PHE A 27 -16.43 12.54 30.70
CA PHE A 27 -15.40 13.13 29.88
C PHE A 27 -14.23 12.16 30.01
N ILE A 28 -14.04 11.28 29.00
CA ILE A 28 -12.87 10.45 28.89
C ILE A 28 -11.72 11.45 28.82
N HIS A 29 -11.03 11.61 29.93
CA HIS A 29 -9.88 12.50 29.99
C HIS A 29 -8.74 11.72 29.34
N ALA A 30 -8.29 12.17 28.18
CA ALA A 30 -7.13 11.59 27.49
C ALA A 30 -5.89 11.74 28.40
N GLU A 31 -5.22 10.63 28.66
CA GLU A 31 -4.01 10.58 29.48
C GLU A 31 -2.76 10.40 28.61
N ILE A 32 -1.63 10.93 29.09
CA ILE A 32 -0.33 10.75 28.44
C ILE A 32 0.54 9.90 29.36
N TYR A 33 0.73 8.66 28.97
CA TYR A 33 1.64 7.73 29.63
C TYR A 33 3.03 7.87 29.03
N LYS A 34 4.07 7.89 29.88
CA LYS A 34 5.45 8.10 29.43
C LYS A 34 6.29 6.89 29.78
N ILE A 35 6.90 6.29 28.77
CA ILE A 35 7.81 5.16 28.92
C ILE A 35 9.23 5.61 28.55
N SER A 36 10.21 5.13 29.31
CA SER A 36 11.65 5.30 29.01
C SER A 36 12.28 3.95 28.67
N PRO A 37 13.35 3.93 27.89
CA PRO A 37 14.11 2.69 27.68
C PRO A 37 14.62 2.11 29.00
N GLY A 38 14.54 0.80 29.17
CA GLY A 38 14.98 0.10 30.38
C GLY A 38 14.66 -1.38 30.31
N ASP A 39 15.09 -2.13 31.33
CA ASP A 39 14.95 -3.60 31.35
C ASP A 39 13.48 -4.07 31.37
N ASN A 40 12.58 -3.26 31.91
CA ASN A 40 11.15 -3.56 32.00
C ASN A 40 10.31 -2.87 30.92
N SER A 41 10.94 -2.17 29.97
CA SER A 41 10.20 -1.33 29.00
C SER A 41 9.27 -2.14 28.09
N GLN A 42 9.57 -3.42 27.85
CA GLN A 42 8.70 -4.30 27.07
C GLN A 42 7.39 -4.59 27.80
N GLU A 43 7.47 -5.01 29.05
CA GLU A 43 6.31 -5.31 29.88
C GLU A 43 5.46 -4.06 30.12
N GLU A 44 6.11 -2.95 30.46
CA GLU A 44 5.43 -1.65 30.67
C GLU A 44 4.70 -1.17 29.42
N LEU A 45 5.36 -1.27 28.25
CA LEU A 45 4.73 -0.89 27.00
C LEU A 45 3.57 -1.81 26.65
N GLN A 46 3.76 -3.13 26.73
CA GLN A 46 2.69 -4.08 26.39
C GLN A 46 1.50 -3.95 27.36
N GLU A 47 1.73 -3.70 28.65
CA GLU A 47 0.66 -3.43 29.59
C GLU A 47 -0.16 -2.18 29.19
N LEU A 48 0.50 -1.08 28.84
CA LEU A 48 -0.19 0.13 28.35
C LEU A 48 -0.93 -0.09 27.03
N LEU A 49 -0.37 -0.87 26.09
CA LEU A 49 -1.05 -1.22 24.84
C LEU A 49 -2.35 -2.02 25.07
N ILE A 50 -2.45 -2.75 26.20
CA ILE A 50 -3.65 -3.48 26.61
C ILE A 50 -4.64 -2.60 27.36
N LEU A 51 -4.14 -1.71 28.25
CA LEU A 51 -4.96 -0.96 29.22
C LEU A 51 -5.34 0.45 28.77
N ALA A 52 -4.70 0.98 27.71
CA ALA A 52 -4.99 2.30 27.17
C ALA A 52 -6.47 2.48 26.83
N LYS A 53 -6.98 3.67 27.04
CA LYS A 53 -8.36 4.06 26.74
C LYS A 53 -8.42 4.90 25.47
N PRO A 54 -9.57 5.00 24.82
CA PRO A 54 -9.75 5.89 23.69
C PRO A 54 -9.34 7.34 24.03
N GLY A 55 -8.45 7.92 23.22
CA GLY A 55 -7.89 9.25 23.39
C GLY A 55 -6.50 9.26 24.05
N ASP A 56 -6.08 8.18 24.69
CA ASP A 56 -4.79 8.12 25.36
C ASP A 56 -3.60 8.19 24.38
N THR A 57 -2.51 8.76 24.88
CA THR A 57 -1.22 8.82 24.20
C THR A 57 -0.15 8.07 24.98
N ILE A 58 0.50 7.11 24.35
CA ILE A 58 1.67 6.42 24.87
C ILE A 58 2.91 7.11 24.30
N LEU A 59 3.57 7.94 25.11
CA LEU A 59 4.77 8.68 24.74
C LEU A 59 6.02 7.85 25.04
N LEU A 60 6.69 7.41 24.00
CA LEU A 60 7.98 6.74 24.06
C LEU A 60 9.10 7.80 24.09
N ARG A 61 9.86 7.87 25.17
CA ARG A 61 10.99 8.78 25.28
C ARG A 61 12.13 8.36 24.34
N GLU A 62 13.04 9.27 24.06
CA GLU A 62 14.22 8.97 23.24
C GLU A 62 15.08 7.86 23.86
N GLY A 63 15.64 7.02 22.98
CA GLY A 63 16.52 5.92 23.28
C GLY A 63 16.13 4.63 22.57
N THR A 64 16.89 3.59 22.80
CA THR A 64 16.67 2.28 22.20
C THR A 64 16.00 1.34 23.19
N TYR A 65 14.88 0.77 22.79
CA TYR A 65 14.09 -0.22 23.52
C TYR A 65 14.40 -1.60 22.94
N ALA A 66 14.98 -2.49 23.72
CA ALA A 66 15.27 -3.86 23.30
C ALA A 66 14.11 -4.79 23.60
N PHE A 67 13.56 -5.44 22.57
CA PHE A 67 12.42 -6.33 22.69
C PHE A 67 12.77 -7.78 22.33
N THR A 68 12.20 -8.72 23.09
CA THR A 68 12.32 -10.16 22.85
C THR A 68 11.03 -10.78 22.31
N ASP A 69 9.93 -10.04 22.38
CA ASP A 69 8.61 -10.48 21.92
C ASP A 69 7.94 -9.39 21.09
N GLY A 70 7.06 -9.80 20.16
CA GLY A 70 6.24 -8.86 19.42
C GLY A 70 5.24 -8.14 20.32
N LEU A 71 4.93 -6.90 19.96
CA LEU A 71 3.95 -6.06 20.66
C LEU A 71 2.58 -6.13 19.97
N SER A 72 1.50 -5.93 20.73
CA SER A 72 0.15 -5.89 20.18
C SER A 72 -0.72 -4.79 20.78
N LEU A 73 -1.43 -4.05 19.91
CA LEU A 73 -2.39 -3.00 20.27
C LEU A 73 -3.79 -3.37 19.77
N ASN A 74 -4.73 -3.53 20.71
CA ASN A 74 -6.14 -3.84 20.41
C ASN A 74 -7.11 -2.73 20.88
N GLN A 75 -6.57 -1.59 21.28
CA GLN A 75 -7.35 -0.45 21.77
C GLN A 75 -7.49 0.60 20.68
N SER A 76 -8.72 0.99 20.39
CA SER A 76 -9.01 2.01 19.38
C SER A 76 -8.78 3.43 19.92
N HIS A 77 -8.55 4.38 19.00
CA HIS A 77 -8.31 5.80 19.32
C HIS A 77 -7.07 6.05 20.20
N VAL A 78 -6.05 5.23 20.10
CA VAL A 78 -4.78 5.36 20.82
C VAL A 78 -3.71 5.97 19.91
N THR A 79 -2.86 6.81 20.50
CA THR A 79 -1.68 7.37 19.85
C THR A 79 -0.42 6.76 20.45
N ILE A 80 0.46 6.18 19.63
CA ILE A 80 1.84 5.84 20.02
C ILE A 80 2.75 6.90 19.43
N LEU A 81 3.41 7.65 20.30
CA LEU A 81 4.22 8.82 19.92
C LEU A 81 5.66 8.65 20.39
N GLY A 82 6.60 8.65 19.45
CA GLY A 82 8.03 8.77 19.74
C GLY A 82 8.50 10.23 19.77
N GLN A 83 9.81 10.40 19.74
CA GLN A 83 10.47 11.73 19.70
C GLN A 83 11.29 11.93 18.41
N GLY A 84 10.97 11.13 17.39
CA GLY A 84 11.61 11.11 16.09
C GLY A 84 12.15 9.72 15.76
N MET A 85 12.07 9.35 14.45
CA MET A 85 12.49 8.03 13.98
C MET A 85 13.97 7.72 14.20
N ASP A 86 14.81 8.74 14.43
CA ASP A 86 16.24 8.58 14.74
C ASP A 86 16.54 8.62 16.24
N LYS A 87 15.54 8.89 17.07
CA LYS A 87 15.68 9.07 18.51
C LYS A 87 14.97 7.98 19.31
N THR A 88 13.80 7.57 18.89
CA THR A 88 13.01 6.53 19.57
C THR A 88 13.04 5.27 18.70
N ILE A 89 13.78 4.26 19.15
CA ILE A 89 14.07 3.05 18.36
C ILE A 89 13.58 1.83 19.12
N LEU A 90 12.64 1.10 18.54
CA LEU A 90 12.15 -0.17 19.02
C LEU A 90 12.94 -1.29 18.31
N ASP A 91 13.90 -1.89 19.00
CA ASP A 91 14.85 -2.87 18.46
C ASP A 91 14.41 -4.29 18.78
N PHE A 92 14.05 -5.03 17.72
CA PHE A 92 13.62 -6.42 17.76
C PHE A 92 14.74 -7.41 17.39
N SER A 93 16.01 -6.98 17.36
CA SER A 93 17.15 -7.89 17.03
C SER A 93 17.24 -9.12 17.93
N SER A 94 16.64 -9.08 19.11
CA SER A 94 16.58 -10.20 20.07
C SER A 94 15.23 -10.89 20.11
N GLN A 95 14.32 -10.62 19.17
CA GLN A 95 12.97 -11.16 19.15
C GLN A 95 12.98 -12.70 19.04
N LYS A 96 12.23 -13.37 19.91
CA LYS A 96 12.11 -14.83 20.01
C LYS A 96 10.70 -15.33 19.76
N SER A 97 9.71 -14.47 19.97
CA SER A 97 8.30 -14.78 19.77
C SER A 97 7.54 -13.65 19.09
N GLY A 98 6.35 -13.95 18.58
CA GLY A 98 5.60 -13.04 17.74
C GLY A 98 6.09 -13.06 16.28
N ALA A 99 5.18 -12.81 15.35
CA ALA A 99 5.49 -12.77 13.91
C ALA A 99 5.68 -11.34 13.40
N GLN A 100 5.47 -10.33 14.22
CA GLN A 100 5.61 -8.91 13.89
C GLN A 100 6.37 -8.18 15.00
N GLY A 101 6.95 -7.01 14.69
CA GLY A 101 7.41 -6.07 15.70
C GLY A 101 6.21 -5.48 16.46
N LEU A 102 5.25 -4.90 15.73
CA LEU A 102 4.00 -4.38 16.30
C LEU A 102 2.80 -4.88 15.48
N LEU A 103 1.82 -5.49 16.13
CA LEU A 103 0.52 -5.82 15.59
C LEU A 103 -0.52 -4.80 16.07
N VAL A 104 -1.29 -4.21 15.16
CA VAL A 104 -2.45 -3.36 15.47
C VAL A 104 -3.70 -4.01 14.88
N SER A 105 -4.73 -4.20 15.72
CA SER A 105 -6.03 -4.75 15.30
C SER A 105 -7.19 -3.90 15.84
N SER A 106 -7.06 -2.58 15.70
CA SER A 106 -8.00 -1.59 16.25
C SER A 106 -8.08 -0.35 15.37
N ASP A 107 -9.13 0.43 15.57
CA ASP A 107 -9.47 1.58 14.74
C ASP A 107 -8.87 2.88 15.28
N GLU A 108 -8.73 3.88 14.38
CA GLU A 108 -8.34 5.25 14.73
C GLU A 108 -7.02 5.32 15.51
N VAL A 109 -6.02 4.54 15.09
CA VAL A 109 -4.70 4.48 15.70
C VAL A 109 -3.73 5.40 14.98
N ILE A 110 -2.96 6.17 15.74
CA ILE A 110 -1.88 7.01 15.25
C ILE A 110 -0.55 6.44 15.74
N LEU A 111 0.35 6.16 14.77
CA LEU A 111 1.72 5.76 15.01
C LEU A 111 2.63 6.88 14.48
N LYS A 112 3.40 7.53 15.39
CA LYS A 112 4.14 8.74 15.01
C LYS A 112 5.53 8.79 15.62
N ASP A 113 6.51 9.23 14.80
CA ASP A 113 7.85 9.65 15.21
C ASP A 113 8.69 8.60 15.97
N PHE A 114 8.73 7.35 15.50
CA PHE A 114 9.61 6.31 16.03
C PHE A 114 10.05 5.32 14.94
N SER A 115 11.01 4.45 15.27
CA SER A 115 11.47 3.36 14.40
C SER A 115 11.16 2.00 14.98
N ILE A 116 10.93 1.03 14.10
CA ILE A 116 10.98 -0.41 14.38
C ILE A 116 12.12 -0.99 13.55
N ILE A 117 13.09 -1.65 14.20
CA ILE A 117 14.21 -2.25 13.51
C ILE A 117 14.31 -3.76 13.78
N ASN A 118 14.74 -4.51 12.76
CA ASN A 118 15.11 -5.92 12.84
C ASN A 118 14.01 -6.86 13.38
N ALA A 119 12.74 -6.57 13.11
CA ALA A 119 11.66 -7.51 13.43
C ALA A 119 11.87 -8.84 12.69
N VAL A 120 11.56 -9.97 13.34
CA VAL A 120 11.71 -11.32 12.75
C VAL A 120 10.78 -11.52 11.56
N GLY A 121 9.56 -10.99 11.63
CA GLY A 121 8.60 -10.96 10.53
C GLY A 121 8.30 -9.53 10.11
N ASP A 122 7.02 -9.16 10.00
CA ASP A 122 6.67 -7.81 9.56
C ASP A 122 7.10 -6.74 10.58
N GLY A 123 7.47 -5.54 10.11
CA GLY A 123 7.78 -4.43 11.00
C GLY A 123 6.54 -4.00 11.78
N ILE A 124 5.54 -3.43 11.11
CA ILE A 124 4.24 -3.05 11.68
C ILE A 124 3.13 -3.64 10.83
N LYS A 125 2.37 -4.58 11.38
CA LYS A 125 1.18 -5.14 10.76
C LYS A 125 -0.08 -4.52 11.31
N VAL A 126 -0.99 -4.10 10.43
CA VAL A 126 -2.31 -3.60 10.81
C VAL A 126 -3.37 -4.43 10.12
N VAL A 127 -4.34 -4.95 10.86
CA VAL A 127 -5.37 -5.83 10.32
C VAL A 127 -6.77 -5.32 10.65
N ASN A 128 -7.61 -5.21 9.62
CA ASN A 128 -9.02 -4.85 9.74
C ASN A 128 -9.28 -3.49 10.44
N ALA A 129 -8.34 -2.54 10.38
CA ALA A 129 -8.50 -1.23 10.98
C ALA A 129 -9.32 -0.28 10.09
N ASN A 130 -10.15 0.55 10.70
CA ASN A 130 -10.73 1.72 10.07
C ASN A 130 -10.11 2.98 10.67
N GLY A 131 -9.27 3.68 9.92
CA GLY A 131 -8.43 4.78 10.41
C GLY A 131 -7.11 4.28 11.01
N ILE A 132 -6.09 4.23 10.19
CA ILE A 132 -4.69 3.99 10.61
C ILE A 132 -3.79 5.06 10.02
N TYR A 133 -3.02 5.71 10.86
CA TYR A 133 -2.20 6.85 10.48
C TYR A 133 -0.74 6.60 10.86
N PHE A 134 0.11 6.38 9.85
CA PHE A 134 1.56 6.26 10.00
C PHE A 134 2.20 7.60 9.63
N ILE A 135 2.88 8.22 10.59
CA ILE A 135 3.49 9.53 10.41
C ILE A 135 4.92 9.51 10.89
N ASN A 136 5.86 9.76 9.98
CA ASN A 136 7.29 9.76 10.27
C ASN A 136 7.74 8.46 10.98
N ILE A 137 7.29 7.31 10.53
CA ILE A 137 7.70 5.99 11.03
C ILE A 137 8.84 5.47 10.16
N ARG A 138 9.85 4.86 10.77
CA ARG A 138 10.84 4.06 10.04
C ARG A 138 10.71 2.58 10.41
N THR A 139 10.73 1.74 9.37
CA THR A 139 10.93 0.29 9.51
C THR A 139 12.22 -0.07 8.78
N GLU A 140 13.09 -0.85 9.43
CA GLU A 140 14.41 -1.13 8.86
C GLU A 140 14.96 -2.50 9.30
N TRP A 141 15.51 -3.24 8.35
CA TRP A 141 16.41 -4.37 8.61
C TRP A 141 17.84 -3.93 8.35
N THR A 142 18.61 -3.75 9.44
CA THR A 142 19.90 -3.08 9.43
C THR A 142 21.03 -3.87 8.74
N ASN A 143 20.79 -5.16 8.44
CA ASN A 143 21.73 -6.02 7.71
C ASN A 143 21.68 -5.85 6.18
N GLY A 144 20.85 -4.91 5.68
CA GLY A 144 20.63 -4.69 4.25
C GLY A 144 19.74 -5.76 3.60
N PRO A 145 19.65 -5.79 2.26
CA PRO A 145 18.84 -6.75 1.51
C PRO A 145 19.19 -8.19 1.86
N ASN A 146 18.22 -8.96 2.38
CA ASN A 146 18.42 -10.35 2.76
C ASN A 146 17.08 -11.10 2.77
N THR A 147 17.07 -12.31 2.21
CA THR A 147 15.89 -13.19 2.16
C THR A 147 15.32 -13.54 3.55
N ASN A 148 16.14 -13.49 4.59
CA ASN A 148 15.70 -13.77 5.96
C ASN A 148 15.12 -12.54 6.69
N ASN A 149 15.11 -11.38 6.05
CA ASN A 149 14.42 -10.22 6.62
C ASN A 149 12.91 -10.47 6.65
N GLY A 150 12.21 -9.75 7.51
CA GLY A 150 10.75 -9.79 7.50
C GLY A 150 10.16 -9.33 6.16
N ALA A 151 8.96 -9.79 5.87
CA ALA A 151 8.34 -9.58 4.57
C ALA A 151 7.99 -8.10 4.34
N TYR A 152 7.29 -7.47 5.28
CA TYR A 152 6.71 -6.16 5.10
C TYR A 152 7.19 -5.16 6.15
N GLY A 153 7.56 -3.95 5.70
CA GLY A 153 7.90 -2.86 6.61
C GLY A 153 6.65 -2.29 7.28
N LEU A 154 5.84 -1.54 6.53
CA LEU A 154 4.51 -1.07 6.92
C LEU A 154 3.47 -1.92 6.19
N TYR A 155 2.62 -2.61 6.94
CA TYR A 155 1.72 -3.63 6.41
C TYR A 155 0.26 -3.46 6.86
N PRO A 156 -0.47 -2.43 6.43
CA PRO A 156 -1.92 -2.40 6.58
C PRO A 156 -2.59 -3.33 5.55
N VAL A 157 -3.45 -4.23 6.06
CA VAL A 157 -4.21 -5.19 5.26
C VAL A 157 -5.67 -5.23 5.71
N GLN A 158 -6.60 -5.39 4.76
CA GLN A 158 -8.05 -5.42 5.00
C GLN A 158 -8.54 -4.20 5.82
N SER A 159 -7.93 -3.04 5.56
CA SER A 159 -8.13 -1.82 6.34
C SER A 159 -8.77 -0.72 5.50
N LYS A 160 -9.35 0.28 6.18
CA LYS A 160 -9.93 1.46 5.53
C LYS A 160 -9.32 2.73 6.09
N ASN A 161 -9.35 3.81 5.28
CA ASN A 161 -8.80 5.11 5.67
C ASN A 161 -7.34 4.98 6.13
N VAL A 162 -6.50 4.45 5.24
CA VAL A 162 -5.07 4.20 5.48
C VAL A 162 -4.27 5.43 5.06
N PHE A 163 -3.55 6.04 5.99
CA PHE A 163 -2.73 7.21 5.75
C PHE A 163 -1.28 6.96 6.14
N ILE A 164 -0.36 7.06 5.17
CA ILE A 164 1.08 6.82 5.36
C ILE A 164 1.84 8.02 4.84
N GLN A 165 2.47 8.78 5.75
CA GLN A 165 3.17 10.01 5.40
C GLN A 165 4.52 10.14 6.09
N GLY A 166 5.54 10.58 5.34
CA GLY A 166 6.86 10.89 5.88
C GLY A 166 7.62 9.68 6.41
N CYS A 167 7.20 8.48 6.03
CA CYS A 167 7.76 7.22 6.50
C CYS A 167 8.99 6.79 5.71
N VAL A 168 9.81 5.94 6.32
CA VAL A 168 11.00 5.34 5.70
C VAL A 168 10.93 3.83 5.85
N ALA A 169 11.02 3.08 4.74
CA ALA A 169 11.00 1.62 4.76
C ALA A 169 12.24 1.05 4.07
N ILE A 170 12.99 0.20 4.80
CA ILE A 170 14.31 -0.28 4.36
C ILE A 170 14.46 -1.79 4.62
N GLY A 171 14.82 -2.54 3.58
CA GLY A 171 15.34 -3.90 3.70
C GLY A 171 14.27 -5.00 3.81
N ALA A 172 13.00 -4.72 3.52
CA ALA A 172 11.93 -5.72 3.52
C ALA A 172 12.14 -6.76 2.41
N SER A 173 11.95 -8.05 2.73
CA SER A 173 12.13 -9.15 1.77
C SER A 173 10.94 -9.36 0.84
N ASP A 174 9.89 -8.56 0.98
CA ASP A 174 8.75 -8.46 0.10
C ASP A 174 8.49 -6.97 -0.20
N ALA A 175 7.74 -6.22 0.59
CA ALA A 175 7.52 -4.82 0.32
C ALA A 175 7.85 -3.90 1.50
N GLY A 176 8.53 -2.77 1.22
CA GLY A 176 8.81 -1.74 2.23
C GLY A 176 7.53 -1.13 2.78
N ILE A 177 6.64 -0.68 1.89
CA ILE A 177 5.30 -0.20 2.21
C ILE A 177 4.32 -1.04 1.39
N TYR A 178 3.55 -1.88 2.07
CA TYR A 178 2.50 -2.68 1.46
C TYR A 178 1.13 -2.24 1.97
N VAL A 179 0.19 -2.03 1.07
CA VAL A 179 -1.22 -1.81 1.41
C VAL A 179 -2.07 -2.79 0.60
N GLY A 180 -2.62 -3.79 1.26
CA GLY A 180 -3.38 -4.85 0.60
C GLY A 180 -4.83 -4.92 1.03
N GLN A 181 -5.72 -5.26 0.06
CA GLN A 181 -7.14 -5.54 0.30
C GLN A 181 -7.82 -4.44 1.12
N SER A 182 -7.42 -3.20 0.87
CA SER A 182 -7.79 -2.02 1.67
C SER A 182 -8.53 -0.98 0.83
N GLU A 183 -9.09 0.04 1.47
CA GLU A 183 -9.92 1.06 0.82
C GLU A 183 -9.63 2.46 1.38
N ASN A 184 -9.67 3.49 0.54
CA ASN A 184 -9.35 4.87 0.86
C ASN A 184 -7.92 5.00 1.41
N ILE A 185 -6.96 5.08 0.52
CA ILE A 185 -5.54 4.96 0.84
C ILE A 185 -4.80 6.20 0.37
N ILE A 186 -3.97 6.78 1.24
CA ILE A 186 -3.02 7.84 0.89
C ILE A 186 -1.62 7.40 1.33
N VAL A 187 -0.70 7.27 0.36
CA VAL A 187 0.73 6.98 0.59
C VAL A 187 1.54 8.12 -0.01
N ARG A 188 2.09 9.01 0.84
CA ARG A 188 2.75 10.22 0.35
C ARG A 188 4.00 10.64 1.12
N ASN A 189 4.92 11.31 0.43
CA ASN A 189 6.14 11.87 1.01
C ASN A 189 7.00 10.82 1.74
N ASN A 190 6.99 9.57 1.30
CA ASN A 190 7.73 8.47 1.91
C ASN A 190 9.03 8.19 1.15
N ILE A 191 9.94 7.48 1.81
CA ILE A 191 11.16 6.92 1.22
C ILE A 191 11.11 5.41 1.39
N ALA A 192 11.23 4.67 0.28
CA ALA A 192 11.34 3.23 0.29
C ALA A 192 12.59 2.80 -0.50
N LYS A 193 13.51 2.09 0.16
CA LYS A 193 14.76 1.70 -0.47
C LYS A 193 15.31 0.38 0.05
N PHE A 194 16.04 -0.33 -0.81
CA PHE A 194 16.66 -1.63 -0.50
C PHE A 194 15.64 -2.71 -0.11
N ASN A 195 14.38 -2.62 -0.60
CA ASN A 195 13.35 -3.63 -0.45
C ASN A 195 13.25 -4.46 -1.75
N VAL A 196 12.48 -5.54 -1.75
CA VAL A 196 12.11 -6.18 -3.01
C VAL A 196 11.10 -5.27 -3.73
N ALA A 197 9.93 -5.01 -3.19
CA ALA A 197 9.07 -3.94 -3.68
C ALA A 197 9.25 -2.69 -2.80
N GLY A 198 9.41 -1.51 -3.40
CA GLY A 198 9.45 -0.26 -2.62
C GLY A 198 8.11 0.06 -2.01
N ILE A 199 7.09 0.24 -2.85
CA ILE A 199 5.69 0.46 -2.48
C ILE A 199 4.83 -0.51 -3.28
N GLU A 200 3.91 -1.22 -2.61
CA GLU A 200 2.98 -2.14 -3.22
C GLU A 200 1.54 -1.84 -2.79
N ILE A 201 0.66 -1.68 -3.78
CA ILE A 201 -0.78 -1.54 -3.59
C ILE A 201 -1.44 -2.76 -4.23
N GLU A 202 -1.95 -3.67 -3.39
CA GLU A 202 -2.46 -4.96 -3.84
C GLU A 202 -3.96 -5.10 -3.56
N ASN A 203 -4.73 -5.53 -4.57
CA ASN A 203 -6.17 -5.79 -4.45
C ASN A 203 -6.94 -4.70 -3.68
N SER A 204 -6.56 -3.45 -3.86
CA SER A 204 -7.06 -2.32 -3.06
C SER A 204 -7.91 -1.36 -3.89
N TYR A 205 -8.73 -0.55 -3.22
CA TYR A 205 -9.62 0.40 -3.86
C TYR A 205 -9.34 1.83 -3.41
N TYR A 206 -9.32 2.76 -4.37
CA TYR A 206 -9.18 4.19 -4.11
C TYR A 206 -7.87 4.51 -3.37
N ALA A 207 -6.76 4.46 -4.09
CA ALA A 207 -5.46 4.82 -3.56
C ALA A 207 -4.82 5.99 -4.30
N ASP A 208 -4.27 6.94 -3.55
CA ASP A 208 -3.39 8.00 -4.02
C ASP A 208 -1.97 7.75 -3.51
N VAL A 209 -1.04 7.45 -4.42
CA VAL A 209 0.38 7.22 -4.14
C VAL A 209 1.18 8.34 -4.76
N TYR A 210 1.71 9.29 -3.96
CA TYR A 210 2.33 10.48 -4.53
C TYR A 210 3.44 11.11 -3.69
N ASN A 211 4.30 11.86 -4.35
CA ASN A 211 5.45 12.53 -3.76
C ASN A 211 6.38 11.57 -2.99
N ASN A 212 6.42 10.29 -3.37
CA ASN A 212 7.30 9.32 -2.75
C ASN A 212 8.63 9.26 -3.52
N LYS A 213 9.70 8.93 -2.80
CA LYS A 213 11.00 8.60 -3.38
C LYS A 213 11.28 7.11 -3.19
N VAL A 214 11.34 6.40 -4.31
CA VAL A 214 11.47 4.94 -4.33
C VAL A 214 12.71 4.59 -5.15
N SER A 215 13.76 4.10 -4.48
CA SER A 215 15.03 3.83 -5.15
C SER A 215 15.77 2.65 -4.51
N ASP A 216 16.69 2.07 -5.26
CA ASP A 216 17.53 0.97 -4.77
C ASP A 216 16.74 -0.26 -4.31
N ASN A 217 15.49 -0.44 -4.78
CA ASN A 217 14.70 -1.66 -4.59
C ASN A 217 14.93 -2.62 -5.76
N THR A 218 14.35 -3.81 -5.74
CA THR A 218 14.26 -4.68 -6.91
C THR A 218 13.22 -4.13 -7.89
N GLY A 219 12.01 -3.85 -7.39
CA GLY A 219 10.94 -3.14 -8.05
C GLY A 219 10.53 -1.89 -7.27
N GLY A 220 10.20 -0.79 -7.97
CA GLY A 220 9.87 0.48 -7.35
C GLY A 220 8.44 0.51 -6.80
N ILE A 221 7.46 0.82 -7.65
CA ILE A 221 6.05 0.91 -7.27
C ILE A 221 5.26 -0.18 -8.00
N LEU A 222 4.61 -1.05 -7.24
CA LEU A 222 3.83 -2.17 -7.76
C LEU A 222 2.33 -1.94 -7.49
N VAL A 223 1.51 -2.15 -8.52
CA VAL A 223 0.04 -2.07 -8.43
C VAL A 223 -0.52 -3.40 -8.90
N PHE A 224 -0.88 -4.25 -7.97
CA PHE A 224 -1.23 -5.64 -8.21
C PHE A 224 -2.71 -5.94 -7.96
N ASP A 225 -3.25 -6.83 -8.78
CA ASP A 225 -4.49 -7.55 -8.51
C ASP A 225 -4.22 -9.04 -8.65
N LEU A 226 -4.39 -9.78 -7.58
CA LEU A 226 -4.07 -11.20 -7.49
C LEU A 226 -5.33 -12.02 -7.22
N PRO A 227 -5.38 -13.30 -7.66
CA PRO A 227 -6.49 -14.20 -7.38
C PRO A 227 -6.52 -14.67 -5.92
N ASP A 228 -7.59 -15.36 -5.55
CA ASP A 228 -7.75 -16.10 -4.30
C ASP A 228 -7.66 -15.24 -3.02
N LEU A 229 -7.87 -13.92 -3.16
CA LEU A 229 -7.88 -12.97 -2.04
C LEU A 229 -9.31 -12.53 -1.70
N PRO A 230 -9.61 -12.19 -0.42
CA PRO A 230 -10.94 -11.74 0.01
C PRO A 230 -11.45 -10.51 -0.75
N GLN A 231 -10.58 -9.55 -1.07
CA GLN A 231 -10.89 -8.41 -1.92
C GLN A 231 -10.24 -8.61 -3.28
N GLN A 232 -11.02 -8.49 -4.33
CA GLN A 232 -10.59 -8.73 -5.72
C GLN A 232 -10.85 -7.50 -6.58
N GLN A 233 -10.24 -7.47 -7.78
CA GLN A 233 -10.36 -6.40 -8.76
C GLN A 233 -9.91 -5.04 -8.23
N GLY A 234 -8.65 -4.98 -7.74
CA GLY A 234 -8.00 -3.75 -7.33
C GLY A 234 -8.17 -2.64 -8.38
N GLN A 235 -8.63 -1.45 -7.94
CA GLN A 235 -9.03 -0.40 -8.87
C GLN A 235 -9.03 1.01 -8.28
N ASN A 236 -9.06 2.00 -9.18
CA ASN A 236 -9.10 3.42 -8.85
C ASN A 236 -7.83 3.85 -8.10
N ILE A 237 -6.69 3.51 -8.67
CA ILE A 237 -5.36 3.78 -8.11
C ILE A 237 -4.72 4.91 -8.92
N ARG A 238 -4.24 5.95 -8.25
CA ARG A 238 -3.47 7.03 -8.85
C ARG A 238 -2.05 7.03 -8.31
N VAL A 239 -1.07 6.98 -9.21
CA VAL A 239 0.36 7.04 -8.89
C VAL A 239 0.94 8.28 -9.58
N PHE A 240 1.30 9.31 -8.81
CA PHE A 240 1.67 10.60 -9.40
C PHE A 240 2.70 11.38 -8.57
N ASN A 241 3.46 12.22 -9.24
CA ASN A 241 4.52 13.03 -8.61
C ASN A 241 5.53 12.20 -7.80
N ASN A 242 5.76 10.92 -8.16
CA ASN A 242 6.77 10.10 -7.50
C ASN A 242 8.09 10.13 -8.27
N ILE A 243 9.18 9.85 -7.57
CA ILE A 243 10.47 9.52 -8.15
C ILE A 243 10.69 8.02 -7.95
N SER A 244 10.73 7.25 -9.05
CA SER A 244 10.99 5.80 -9.04
C SER A 244 12.19 5.50 -9.93
N ASN A 245 13.39 5.51 -9.34
CA ASN A 245 14.63 5.38 -10.08
C ASN A 245 15.65 4.48 -9.39
N TYR A 246 16.60 3.94 -10.19
CA TYR A 246 17.68 3.08 -9.68
C TYR A 246 17.17 1.87 -8.87
N ASN A 247 16.02 1.30 -9.21
CA ASN A 247 15.52 0.12 -8.51
C ASN A 247 16.22 -1.16 -8.99
N ASN A 248 17.52 -1.24 -8.75
CA ASN A 248 18.44 -2.20 -9.36
C ASN A 248 19.03 -3.20 -8.34
N THR A 249 18.44 -3.35 -7.16
CA THR A 249 18.85 -4.36 -6.17
C THR A 249 18.42 -5.75 -6.65
N ASP A 250 19.33 -6.71 -6.59
CA ASP A 250 19.01 -8.10 -6.94
C ASP A 250 17.81 -8.60 -6.13
N ASN A 251 16.94 -9.37 -6.77
CA ASN A 251 15.74 -9.87 -6.10
C ASN A 251 16.11 -10.87 -4.99
N PHE A 252 15.74 -10.55 -3.77
CA PHE A 252 16.01 -11.36 -2.59
C PHE A 252 14.73 -11.85 -1.89
N ALA A 253 13.58 -11.80 -2.60
CA ALA A 253 12.33 -12.35 -2.08
C ALA A 253 12.45 -13.86 -1.82
N PRO A 254 11.79 -14.39 -0.78
CA PRO A 254 11.63 -15.82 -0.62
C PRO A 254 10.94 -16.45 -1.85
N ALA A 255 11.44 -17.59 -2.28
CA ALA A 255 10.88 -18.31 -3.42
C ALA A 255 9.40 -18.65 -3.16
N GLY A 256 8.55 -18.42 -4.16
CA GLY A 256 7.10 -18.65 -4.09
C GLY A 256 6.26 -17.41 -3.72
N ASN A 257 6.88 -16.32 -3.29
CA ASN A 257 6.18 -15.03 -3.22
C ASN A 257 6.02 -14.46 -4.63
N ILE A 258 4.90 -13.79 -4.91
CA ILE A 258 4.65 -13.21 -6.24
C ILE A 258 5.74 -12.22 -6.64
N VAL A 259 6.22 -11.42 -5.70
CA VAL A 259 7.28 -10.43 -5.93
C VAL A 259 8.63 -11.07 -6.28
N SER A 260 8.82 -12.39 -6.04
CA SER A 260 10.02 -13.10 -6.49
C SER A 260 10.12 -13.18 -8.02
N ASN A 261 9.01 -12.97 -8.73
CA ASN A 261 8.95 -12.92 -10.19
C ASN A 261 9.23 -11.52 -10.75
N VAL A 262 9.32 -10.48 -9.91
CA VAL A 262 9.61 -9.12 -10.35
C VAL A 262 11.08 -9.03 -10.78
N PRO A 263 11.38 -8.63 -12.04
CA PRO A 263 12.75 -8.44 -12.47
C PRO A 263 13.44 -7.33 -11.68
N ARG A 264 14.70 -7.52 -11.33
CA ARG A 264 15.57 -6.44 -10.89
C ARG A 264 15.58 -5.32 -11.93
N GLY A 265 15.52 -4.08 -11.50
CA GLY A 265 15.49 -2.93 -12.40
C GLY A 265 14.10 -2.65 -12.97
N THR A 266 13.05 -2.85 -12.18
CA THR A 266 11.67 -2.50 -12.53
C THR A 266 11.29 -1.19 -11.82
N GLY A 267 10.91 -0.15 -12.56
CA GLY A 267 10.48 1.13 -12.00
C GLY A 267 9.06 1.09 -11.46
N VAL A 268 8.09 0.83 -12.34
CA VAL A 268 6.67 0.68 -12.01
C VAL A 268 6.13 -0.57 -12.69
N LEU A 269 5.33 -1.36 -11.98
CA LEU A 269 4.69 -2.55 -12.53
C LEU A 269 3.20 -2.58 -12.19
N ILE A 270 2.36 -2.72 -13.22
CA ILE A 270 0.92 -2.88 -13.09
C ILE A 270 0.57 -4.31 -13.49
N LEU A 271 -0.01 -5.08 -12.57
CA LEU A 271 -0.39 -6.48 -12.79
C LEU A 271 -1.90 -6.65 -12.57
N GLY A 272 -2.64 -7.00 -13.62
CA GLY A 272 -4.06 -7.36 -13.55
C GLY A 272 -5.05 -6.25 -13.15
N SER A 273 -4.57 -5.13 -12.66
CA SER A 273 -5.37 -4.07 -12.04
C SER A 273 -6.24 -3.29 -13.03
N LYS A 274 -7.25 -2.60 -12.48
CA LYS A 274 -8.24 -1.82 -13.24
C LYS A 274 -8.26 -0.36 -12.80
N ASN A 275 -8.56 0.56 -13.74
CA ASN A 275 -8.68 1.99 -13.46
C ASN A 275 -7.43 2.52 -12.73
N VAL A 276 -6.28 2.49 -13.40
CA VAL A 276 -5.01 2.98 -12.86
C VAL A 276 -4.55 4.19 -13.66
N GLU A 277 -4.17 5.26 -12.98
CA GLU A 277 -3.57 6.45 -13.57
C GLU A 277 -2.13 6.63 -13.08
N ILE A 278 -1.18 6.68 -14.02
CA ILE A 278 0.23 6.94 -13.77
C ILE A 278 0.59 8.25 -14.44
N PHE A 279 0.82 9.31 -13.66
CA PHE A 279 1.05 10.64 -14.25
C PHE A 279 2.00 11.51 -13.41
N GLU A 280 2.69 12.41 -14.10
CA GLU A 280 3.60 13.37 -13.46
C GLU A 280 4.68 12.72 -12.59
N ASN A 281 5.09 11.47 -12.90
CA ASN A 281 6.18 10.80 -12.22
C ASN A 281 7.50 10.99 -12.97
N GLU A 282 8.61 10.92 -12.23
CA GLU A 282 9.95 10.74 -12.75
C GLU A 282 10.35 9.26 -12.58
N ILE A 283 10.51 8.54 -13.70
CA ILE A 283 10.78 7.10 -13.71
C ILE A 283 12.00 6.86 -14.59
N GLY A 284 13.11 6.40 -13.99
CA GLY A 284 14.33 6.28 -14.77
C GLY A 284 15.45 5.49 -14.13
N ASP A 285 16.47 5.22 -14.93
CA ASP A 285 17.67 4.48 -14.52
C ASP A 285 17.35 3.10 -13.91
N ASN A 286 16.22 2.49 -14.32
CA ASN A 286 15.86 1.14 -13.95
C ASN A 286 16.40 0.16 -15.00
N GLU A 287 17.26 -0.75 -14.58
CA GLU A 287 18.11 -1.55 -15.47
C GLU A 287 17.36 -2.53 -16.37
N THR A 288 16.11 -2.90 -16.03
CA THR A 288 15.29 -3.78 -16.88
C THR A 288 14.19 -3.01 -17.58
N ILE A 289 13.31 -2.31 -16.84
CA ILE A 289 12.14 -1.64 -17.43
C ILE A 289 11.66 -0.50 -16.55
N ASN A 290 11.40 0.68 -17.14
CA ASN A 290 10.87 1.79 -16.39
C ASN A 290 9.40 1.58 -15.98
N LEU A 291 8.53 1.15 -16.91
CA LEU A 291 7.13 0.85 -16.63
C LEU A 291 6.66 -0.36 -17.41
N ALA A 292 6.06 -1.33 -16.72
CA ALA A 292 5.44 -2.50 -17.35
C ALA A 292 3.97 -2.65 -16.97
N ILE A 293 3.14 -3.07 -17.95
CA ILE A 293 1.74 -3.42 -17.80
C ILE A 293 1.60 -4.87 -18.22
N VAL A 294 1.26 -5.75 -17.29
CA VAL A 294 1.23 -7.17 -17.53
C VAL A 294 -0.03 -7.83 -16.98
N SER A 295 -0.44 -8.88 -17.65
CA SER A 295 -1.48 -9.80 -17.19
C SER A 295 -0.91 -10.78 -16.17
N TYR A 296 -1.76 -11.30 -15.30
CA TYR A 296 -1.41 -12.43 -14.44
C TYR A 296 -1.42 -13.72 -15.25
N PHE A 297 -0.34 -14.51 -15.17
CA PHE A 297 -0.14 -15.67 -16.06
C PHE A 297 -0.26 -17.02 -15.38
N GLU A 298 -0.23 -17.05 -14.05
CA GLU A 298 -0.32 -18.32 -13.35
C GLU A 298 -1.74 -18.88 -13.41
N GLU A 299 -1.85 -20.21 -13.44
CA GLU A 299 -3.15 -20.86 -13.39
C GLU A 299 -3.83 -20.60 -12.04
N THR A 300 -5.11 -20.26 -12.08
CA THR A 300 -5.94 -20.07 -10.88
C THR A 300 -7.31 -20.67 -11.09
N ASP A 301 -7.85 -21.27 -10.04
CA ASP A 301 -9.22 -21.79 -10.00
C ASP A 301 -10.25 -20.73 -9.55
N ASP A 302 -9.82 -19.48 -9.35
CA ASP A 302 -10.70 -18.38 -8.91
C ASP A 302 -11.63 -17.93 -10.05
N PRO A 303 -12.93 -18.25 -10.01
CA PRO A 303 -13.87 -17.95 -11.09
C PRO A 303 -14.22 -16.45 -11.18
N HIS A 304 -13.83 -15.64 -10.24
CA HIS A 304 -14.12 -14.21 -10.17
C HIS A 304 -12.93 -13.35 -10.55
N TYR A 305 -11.76 -13.95 -10.68
CA TYR A 305 -10.53 -13.24 -11.01
C TYR A 305 -10.49 -12.86 -12.50
N TYR A 306 -10.04 -11.63 -12.76
CA TYR A 306 -9.85 -11.14 -14.13
C TYR A 306 -8.39 -10.73 -14.32
N PRO A 307 -7.59 -11.54 -15.02
CA PRO A 307 -6.13 -11.43 -15.03
C PRO A 307 -5.58 -10.26 -15.88
N HIS A 308 -6.40 -9.62 -16.71
CA HIS A 308 -5.90 -8.65 -17.68
C HIS A 308 -6.05 -7.21 -17.18
N PRO A 309 -4.98 -6.40 -17.28
CA PRO A 309 -5.06 -4.98 -16.94
C PRO A 309 -6.02 -4.25 -17.89
N ARG A 310 -6.79 -3.33 -17.34
CA ARG A 310 -7.77 -2.56 -18.12
C ARG A 310 -8.02 -1.16 -17.56
N SER A 311 -8.42 -0.25 -18.42
CA SER A 311 -8.70 1.15 -18.03
C SER A 311 -7.48 1.84 -17.42
N ILE A 312 -6.32 1.72 -18.05
CA ILE A 312 -5.07 2.31 -17.58
C ILE A 312 -4.77 3.57 -18.40
N THR A 313 -4.35 4.62 -17.73
CA THR A 313 -3.88 5.87 -18.37
C THR A 313 -2.48 6.18 -17.88
N ILE A 314 -1.54 6.36 -18.81
CA ILE A 314 -0.15 6.74 -18.55
C ILE A 314 0.11 8.03 -19.30
N ASN A 315 0.30 9.13 -18.58
CA ASN A 315 0.48 10.44 -19.21
C ASN A 315 1.34 11.39 -18.38
N ASN A 316 2.00 12.33 -19.06
CA ASN A 316 2.81 13.37 -18.45
C ASN A 316 3.92 12.86 -17.51
N ASN A 317 4.46 11.66 -17.73
CA ASN A 317 5.60 11.18 -16.99
C ASN A 317 6.91 11.50 -17.71
N ALA A 318 7.97 11.73 -16.94
CA ALA A 318 9.33 11.83 -17.46
C ALA A 318 10.03 10.49 -17.32
N PHE A 319 10.50 9.95 -18.45
CA PHE A 319 11.24 8.68 -18.49
C PHE A 319 12.70 8.90 -18.88
N SER A 320 13.60 8.07 -18.34
CA SER A 320 15.02 8.08 -18.71
C SER A 320 15.67 6.72 -18.52
N ASN A 321 16.63 6.40 -19.43
CA ASN A 321 17.57 5.27 -19.29
C ASN A 321 16.94 3.93 -18.88
N SER A 322 15.89 3.46 -19.58
CA SER A 322 15.33 2.12 -19.40
C SER A 322 16.27 1.05 -19.95
N GLY A 323 16.34 -0.11 -19.29
CA GLY A 323 16.89 -1.33 -19.87
C GLY A 323 18.40 -1.34 -20.10
N SER A 324 19.18 -0.56 -19.35
CA SER A 324 20.62 -0.48 -19.53
C SER A 324 21.38 -1.77 -19.20
N ASN A 325 20.81 -2.65 -18.36
CA ASN A 325 21.37 -3.95 -17.98
C ASN A 325 20.25 -4.91 -17.51
N PRO A 326 19.40 -5.40 -18.45
CA PRO A 326 18.23 -6.19 -18.10
C PRO A 326 18.55 -7.47 -17.34
N ASP A 327 17.68 -7.88 -16.45
CA ASP A 327 17.83 -9.07 -15.60
C ASP A 327 17.57 -10.39 -16.34
N ILE A 328 18.18 -10.56 -17.50
CA ILE A 328 17.94 -11.71 -18.40
C ILE A 328 18.53 -13.03 -17.89
N LYS A 329 19.40 -12.98 -16.87
CA LYS A 329 20.06 -14.18 -16.34
C LYS A 329 19.28 -14.81 -15.20
N SER A 330 18.58 -14.01 -14.43
CA SER A 330 17.92 -14.43 -13.20
C SER A 330 16.40 -14.44 -13.32
N ASN A 331 15.84 -13.76 -14.33
CA ASN A 331 14.41 -13.59 -14.49
C ASN A 331 13.93 -13.93 -15.92
N GLU A 332 13.02 -14.90 -16.03
CA GLU A 332 12.53 -15.36 -17.32
C GLU A 332 11.65 -14.30 -18.01
N MET A 333 10.88 -13.49 -17.26
CA MET A 333 10.09 -12.41 -17.83
C MET A 333 11.00 -11.34 -18.47
N ALA A 334 12.06 -10.94 -17.78
CA ALA A 334 13.03 -10.00 -18.33
C ALA A 334 13.71 -10.54 -19.59
N LYS A 335 14.01 -11.84 -19.63
CA LYS A 335 14.60 -12.50 -20.78
C LYS A 335 13.65 -12.48 -21.98
N ILE A 336 12.39 -12.89 -21.79
CA ILE A 336 11.38 -12.85 -22.85
C ILE A 336 11.18 -11.43 -23.36
N LEU A 337 11.08 -10.47 -22.45
CA LEU A 337 10.93 -9.06 -22.79
C LEU A 337 12.11 -8.54 -23.62
N ASN A 338 13.34 -8.85 -23.22
CA ASN A 338 14.53 -8.45 -23.94
C ASN A 338 14.61 -9.09 -25.34
N GLU A 339 14.20 -10.36 -25.50
CA GLU A 339 14.10 -11.01 -26.79
C GLU A 339 13.06 -10.34 -27.72
N LEU A 340 11.89 -10.00 -27.19
CA LEU A 340 10.82 -9.31 -27.93
C LEU A 340 11.19 -7.87 -28.31
N ALA A 341 12.02 -7.24 -27.49
CA ALA A 341 12.52 -5.90 -27.71
C ALA A 341 13.75 -5.87 -28.64
N ASP A 342 14.27 -7.01 -29.11
CA ASP A 342 15.54 -7.13 -29.84
C ASP A 342 16.72 -6.48 -29.08
N GLY A 343 16.71 -6.52 -27.76
CA GLY A 343 17.71 -5.91 -26.89
C GLY A 343 17.55 -4.39 -26.68
N ASP A 344 16.59 -3.76 -27.33
CA ASP A 344 16.28 -2.31 -27.18
C ASP A 344 15.07 -2.15 -26.27
N MET A 345 15.32 -2.20 -24.97
CA MET A 345 14.27 -2.19 -23.95
C MET A 345 13.52 -0.87 -23.94
N PRO A 346 12.17 -0.89 -23.99
CA PRO A 346 11.37 0.34 -24.01
C PRO A 346 11.31 1.01 -22.63
N ASP A 347 10.84 2.26 -22.59
CA ASP A 347 10.46 2.91 -21.33
C ASP A 347 9.13 2.35 -20.80
N ILE A 348 8.19 2.07 -21.71
CA ILE A 348 6.86 1.56 -21.38
C ILE A 348 6.60 0.27 -22.15
N PHE A 349 6.30 -0.80 -21.43
CA PHE A 349 5.94 -2.09 -21.98
C PHE A 349 4.50 -2.47 -21.64
N TRP A 350 3.79 -3.05 -22.61
CA TRP A 350 2.51 -3.72 -22.40
C TRP A 350 2.51 -5.08 -23.06
N ASP A 351 2.20 -6.13 -22.32
CA ASP A 351 2.14 -7.51 -22.83
C ASP A 351 1.07 -7.73 -23.91
N GLY A 352 0.11 -6.81 -24.05
CA GLY A 352 -0.94 -6.86 -25.07
C GLY A 352 -1.92 -8.01 -24.91
N ILE A 353 -1.86 -8.77 -23.82
CA ILE A 353 -2.73 -9.93 -23.60
C ILE A 353 -4.12 -9.46 -23.21
N LEU A 354 -5.10 -9.92 -23.97
CA LEU A 354 -6.51 -9.58 -23.83
C LEU A 354 -7.36 -10.85 -23.95
N PRO A 355 -8.59 -10.86 -23.42
CA PRO A 355 -9.54 -11.93 -23.70
C PRO A 355 -9.75 -12.12 -25.21
N LEU A 356 -9.94 -13.36 -25.65
CA LEU A 356 -10.10 -13.69 -27.07
C LEU A 356 -11.18 -12.85 -27.75
N SER A 357 -12.28 -12.54 -27.06
CA SER A 357 -13.33 -11.65 -27.58
C SER A 357 -12.82 -10.23 -27.87
N GLN A 358 -11.96 -9.69 -27.03
CA GLN A 358 -11.37 -8.35 -27.23
C GLN A 358 -10.27 -8.35 -28.30
N ILE A 359 -9.58 -9.47 -28.47
CA ILE A 359 -8.62 -9.64 -29.60
C ILE A 359 -9.36 -9.61 -30.92
N ILE A 360 -10.52 -10.28 -31.04
CA ILE A 360 -11.29 -10.40 -32.29
C ILE A 360 -12.12 -9.14 -32.59
N PHE A 361 -12.80 -8.58 -31.58
CA PHE A 361 -13.78 -7.50 -31.76
C PHE A 361 -13.25 -6.12 -31.33
N GLY A 362 -12.02 -6.05 -30.81
CA GLY A 362 -11.43 -4.86 -30.23
C GLY A 362 -11.75 -4.69 -28.74
N GLN A 363 -10.86 -4.04 -28.04
CA GLN A 363 -11.04 -3.70 -26.63
C GLN A 363 -12.09 -2.59 -26.50
N PRO A 364 -13.04 -2.68 -25.53
CA PRO A 364 -13.97 -1.60 -25.28
C PRO A 364 -13.23 -0.29 -24.90
N LYS A 365 -13.71 0.84 -25.39
CA LYS A 365 -13.06 2.16 -25.14
C LYS A 365 -12.84 2.47 -23.66
N ASN A 366 -13.78 2.12 -22.82
CA ASN A 366 -13.68 2.32 -21.38
C ASN A 366 -12.70 1.36 -20.68
N GLU A 367 -12.22 0.34 -21.38
CA GLU A 367 -11.22 -0.63 -20.88
C GLU A 367 -9.84 -0.43 -21.52
N SER A 368 -9.72 0.45 -22.52
CA SER A 368 -8.47 0.69 -23.25
C SER A 368 -7.32 1.12 -22.34
N ILE A 369 -6.11 0.83 -22.78
CA ILE A 369 -4.89 1.35 -22.19
C ILE A 369 -4.46 2.56 -23.03
N ILE A 370 -4.35 3.71 -22.38
CA ILE A 370 -4.01 4.99 -23.00
C ILE A 370 -2.61 5.39 -22.55
N VAL A 371 -1.72 5.58 -23.53
CA VAL A 371 -0.36 6.10 -23.30
C VAL A 371 -0.20 7.36 -24.13
N ARG A 372 0.03 8.52 -23.49
CA ARG A 372 0.13 9.80 -24.18
C ARG A 372 0.95 10.82 -23.39
N ASP A 373 1.46 11.83 -24.07
CA ASP A 373 2.10 13.00 -23.46
C ASP A 373 3.25 12.66 -22.47
N ASN A 374 4.05 11.62 -22.80
CA ASN A 374 5.17 11.14 -21.98
C ASN A 374 6.53 11.46 -22.64
N ASP A 375 6.79 12.71 -22.99
CA ASP A 375 8.10 13.27 -23.43
C ASP A 375 8.98 12.35 -24.30
N ASN A 376 8.42 11.78 -25.39
CA ASN A 376 9.10 10.84 -26.30
C ASN A 376 9.51 9.49 -25.68
N ALA A 377 8.83 9.06 -24.62
CA ALA A 377 9.04 7.72 -24.07
C ALA A 377 8.87 6.63 -25.14
N SER A 378 9.81 5.73 -25.19
CA SER A 378 9.71 4.55 -26.05
C SER A 378 8.64 3.59 -25.54
N PHE A 379 7.88 3.01 -26.47
CA PHE A 379 6.77 2.13 -26.15
C PHE A 379 6.87 0.82 -26.92
N LEU A 380 6.54 -0.28 -26.28
CA LEU A 380 6.42 -1.59 -26.92
C LEU A 380 5.19 -2.33 -26.38
N LYS A 381 4.32 -2.75 -27.30
CA LYS A 381 3.19 -3.64 -27.02
C LYS A 381 3.36 -4.93 -27.81
N ILE A 382 3.00 -6.05 -27.22
CA ILE A 382 2.95 -7.33 -27.94
C ILE A 382 1.60 -7.50 -28.64
N ASP A 383 1.64 -7.90 -29.92
CA ASP A 383 0.47 -8.39 -30.63
C ASP A 383 0.29 -9.88 -30.35
N PRO A 384 -0.72 -10.29 -29.55
CA PRO A 384 -0.84 -11.69 -29.13
C PRO A 384 -1.14 -12.65 -30.29
N ILE A 385 -1.74 -12.19 -31.39
CA ILE A 385 -1.99 -13.04 -32.57
C ILE A 385 -0.68 -13.28 -33.30
N LYS A 386 0.11 -12.24 -33.55
CA LYS A 386 1.39 -12.38 -34.21
C LYS A 386 2.42 -13.14 -33.38
N PHE A 387 2.37 -12.98 -32.05
CA PHE A 387 3.24 -13.72 -31.14
C PHE A 387 3.08 -15.25 -31.27
N LEU A 388 1.88 -15.73 -31.60
CA LEU A 388 1.63 -17.16 -31.88
C LEU A 388 2.10 -17.60 -33.27
N LEU A 389 2.54 -16.68 -34.11
CA LEU A 389 2.95 -16.94 -35.50
C LEU A 389 4.44 -16.61 -35.67
N PRO A 390 5.34 -17.61 -35.62
CA PRO A 390 6.78 -17.41 -35.49
C PRO A 390 7.49 -16.67 -36.63
N PHE A 391 6.77 -16.26 -37.67
CA PHE A 391 7.33 -15.54 -38.84
C PHE A 391 6.83 -14.07 -38.90
N LEU A 392 6.08 -13.62 -37.90
CA LEU A 392 5.55 -12.26 -37.86
C LEU A 392 6.19 -11.50 -36.67
N ASP A 393 6.60 -10.28 -36.95
CA ASP A 393 7.01 -9.39 -35.90
C ASP A 393 5.79 -9.04 -35.00
N ALA A 394 5.84 -9.47 -33.75
CA ALA A 394 4.79 -9.23 -32.77
C ALA A 394 4.93 -7.90 -32.04
N ALA A 395 6.05 -7.19 -32.20
CA ALA A 395 6.28 -5.93 -31.54
C ALA A 395 5.54 -4.77 -32.22
N ILE A 396 4.72 -4.06 -31.45
CA ILE A 396 4.07 -2.82 -31.85
C ILE A 396 4.74 -1.70 -31.08
N ARG A 397 5.47 -0.82 -31.80
CA ARG A 397 6.27 0.27 -31.21
C ARG A 397 5.57 1.62 -31.35
N ASP A 398 4.41 1.69 -31.99
CA ASP A 398 3.60 2.89 -32.14
C ASP A 398 2.48 2.89 -31.07
N HIS A 399 2.56 3.84 -30.15
CA HIS A 399 1.44 4.16 -29.29
C HIS A 399 0.55 5.12 -30.08
N ASN A 400 -0.47 4.59 -30.74
CA ASN A 400 -1.52 5.47 -31.21
C ASN A 400 -2.04 6.27 -30.03
N ASN A 401 -1.66 7.56 -29.98
CA ASN A 401 -2.33 8.55 -29.17
C ASN A 401 -3.81 8.49 -29.54
N SER A 402 -4.57 7.66 -28.86
CA SER A 402 -6.00 7.64 -29.06
C SER A 402 -6.51 9.01 -28.58
N ASP A 403 -7.31 9.68 -29.42
CA ASP A 403 -8.08 10.87 -29.02
C ASP A 403 -9.12 10.52 -27.92
N ASP A 404 -9.00 9.33 -27.32
CA ASP A 404 -9.88 8.86 -26.26
C ASP A 404 -9.56 9.65 -24.98
N GLU A 405 -10.35 10.67 -24.72
CA GLU A 405 -10.35 11.37 -23.45
C GLU A 405 -11.06 10.53 -22.39
N ARG A 406 -10.32 10.12 -21.36
CA ARG A 406 -10.89 9.54 -20.15
C ARG A 406 -10.97 10.62 -19.07
N HIS A 407 -12.10 10.68 -18.36
CA HIS A 407 -12.19 11.55 -17.19
C HIS A 407 -11.22 11.08 -16.11
N PRO A 408 -10.42 11.99 -15.54
CA PRO A 408 -9.49 11.66 -14.47
C PRO A 408 -10.22 11.04 -13.26
N LEU A 409 -9.54 10.11 -12.59
CA LEU A 409 -10.03 9.56 -11.34
C LEU A 409 -10.11 10.64 -10.25
N GLY A 410 -11.12 10.53 -9.38
CA GLY A 410 -11.26 11.43 -8.24
C GLY A 410 -10.16 11.22 -7.21
N SER A 411 -9.76 12.30 -6.53
CA SER A 411 -8.79 12.21 -5.42
C SER A 411 -9.39 11.48 -4.22
N VAL A 412 -8.52 10.75 -3.52
CA VAL A 412 -8.87 10.14 -2.24
C VAL A 412 -8.87 11.22 -1.15
N LEU A 413 -9.90 11.20 -0.33
CA LEU A 413 -10.04 12.12 0.82
C LEU A 413 -10.10 11.31 2.11
N ILE A 414 -9.19 11.58 3.03
CA ILE A 414 -9.16 11.00 4.37
C ILE A 414 -9.21 12.17 5.37
N ASP A 415 -10.12 12.09 6.31
CA ASP A 415 -10.16 13.03 7.44
C ASP A 415 -9.09 12.62 8.46
N VAL A 416 -7.92 13.25 8.34
CA VAL A 416 -6.77 12.95 9.21
C VAL A 416 -6.94 13.72 10.51
N PRO A 417 -6.89 13.08 11.69
CA PRO A 417 -7.10 13.74 13.00
C PRO A 417 -5.89 14.58 13.43
N TRP A 418 -5.65 15.69 12.72
CA TRP A 418 -4.48 16.55 12.93
C TRP A 418 -4.39 17.08 14.37
N GLU A 419 -5.52 17.34 15.02
CA GLU A 419 -5.59 17.79 16.42
C GLU A 419 -5.02 16.76 17.42
N ARG A 420 -4.90 15.50 17.03
CA ARG A 420 -4.25 14.44 17.84
C ARG A 420 -2.80 14.20 17.42
N ILE A 421 -2.39 14.77 16.28
CA ILE A 421 -1.08 14.56 15.67
C ILE A 421 -0.11 15.69 16.01
N ASP A 422 -0.58 16.92 16.06
CA ASP A 422 0.16 18.13 16.37
C ASP A 422 0.27 18.36 17.88
#